data_ffcedcac3daa799a238f9383272135b8
#
_entry.id   ffcedcac3daa799a238f9383272135b8
#
_cell.length_a   1.000
_cell.length_b   1.000
_cell.length_c   1.000
_cell.angle_alpha   90.00
_cell.angle_beta   90.00
_cell.angle_gamma   90.00
#
_symmetry.space_group_name_H-M   'P 1'
#
loop_
_entity.id
_entity.type
_entity.pdbx_description
1 polymer ?
#
loop_
_entity_poly.entity_id
_entity_poly.type
_entity_poly.pdbx_seq_one_letter_code
_entity_poly.pdbx_strand_id
1 'polypeptide(L)'
;ITLDDALRLSKPLREQYETDEQVKKLIDTARALEGMPRHASTHAAGVVITKRPVVDYVPLSKNDDTVVCQYVMTTLEELGLLKMDFLGLRNLTVLDDAVKMVQERQPDFRLSHIPEDDPETYEMLSAGKTSGVFQMESAGMTGVCVGLRPQSIEDLTAIVALYRPGPMDSIPRFIACKHDPSRVTYKHPSLEPILSITYGCIVYQELVMQIFQQLAGY
;
A
#
# COMPACT_ATOMS: atom_id res chain seq x y z
N ILE A 1 -17.58 4.66 5.15
CA ILE A 1 -18.48 5.31 6.12
C ILE A 1 -19.30 6.34 5.36
N THR A 2 -20.62 6.25 5.39
CA THR A 2 -21.53 7.25 4.84
C THR A 2 -21.69 8.43 5.79
N LEU A 3 -22.28 9.54 5.30
CA LEU A 3 -22.61 10.68 6.19
C LEU A 3 -23.64 10.28 7.26
N ASP A 4 -24.57 9.39 6.93
CA ASP A 4 -25.52 8.84 7.92
C ASP A 4 -24.81 8.02 9.00
N ASP A 5 -23.83 7.19 8.61
CA ASP A 5 -23.00 6.47 9.57
C ASP A 5 -22.17 7.42 10.43
N ALA A 6 -21.59 8.46 9.81
CA ALA A 6 -20.82 9.46 10.53
C ALA A 6 -21.65 10.20 11.59
N LEU A 7 -22.88 10.59 11.23
CA LEU A 7 -23.82 11.21 12.17
C LEU A 7 -24.23 10.25 13.30
N ARG A 8 -24.34 8.95 13.01
CA ARG A 8 -24.67 7.93 14.01
C ARG A 8 -23.49 7.68 14.96
N LEU A 9 -22.27 7.61 14.45
CA LEU A 9 -21.07 7.20 15.20
C LEU A 9 -20.39 8.36 15.93
N SER A 10 -20.43 9.57 15.36
CA SER A 10 -19.78 10.75 15.94
C SER A 10 -20.77 11.61 16.70
N LYS A 11 -20.72 11.54 18.04
CA LYS A 11 -21.57 12.38 18.91
C LYS A 11 -21.32 13.87 18.66
N PRO A 12 -20.05 14.39 18.57
CA PRO A 12 -19.82 15.81 18.31
C PRO A 12 -20.41 16.29 16.97
N LEU A 13 -20.29 15.47 15.91
CA LEU A 13 -20.85 15.84 14.60
C LEU A 13 -22.38 15.91 14.65
N ARG A 14 -23.01 14.95 15.34
CA ARG A 14 -24.46 14.93 15.51
C ARG A 14 -24.95 16.13 16.30
N GLU A 15 -24.29 16.50 17.40
CA GLU A 15 -24.64 17.67 18.19
C GLU A 15 -24.56 18.96 17.36
N GLN A 16 -23.53 19.12 16.55
CA GLN A 16 -23.42 20.25 15.63
C GLN A 16 -24.52 20.24 14.57
N TYR A 17 -24.83 19.08 14.00
CA TYR A 17 -25.90 18.92 13.02
C TYR A 17 -27.27 19.29 13.61
N GLU A 18 -27.54 18.98 14.89
CA GLU A 18 -28.79 19.26 15.57
C GLU A 18 -28.90 20.73 16.05
N THR A 19 -27.79 21.38 16.33
CA THR A 19 -27.79 22.72 16.97
C THR A 19 -27.41 23.86 16.02
N ASP A 20 -26.74 23.58 14.90
CA ASP A 20 -26.29 24.60 13.96
C ASP A 20 -26.97 24.41 12.59
N GLU A 21 -27.80 25.37 12.21
CA GLU A 21 -28.54 25.34 10.94
C GLU A 21 -27.62 25.37 9.70
N GLN A 22 -26.44 25.99 9.79
CA GLN A 22 -25.50 26.02 8.67
C GLN A 22 -24.85 24.65 8.49
N VAL A 23 -24.45 24.01 9.59
CA VAL A 23 -23.93 22.63 9.58
C VAL A 23 -24.99 21.66 9.07
N LYS A 24 -26.22 21.78 9.55
CA LYS A 24 -27.33 20.97 9.08
C LYS A 24 -27.54 21.09 7.58
N LYS A 25 -27.64 22.32 7.06
CA LYS A 25 -27.80 22.58 5.62
C LYS A 25 -26.66 22.02 4.80
N LEU A 26 -25.41 22.16 5.29
CA LEU A 26 -24.21 21.62 4.64
C LEU A 26 -24.29 20.08 4.56
N ILE A 27 -24.56 19.43 5.67
CA ILE A 27 -24.65 17.96 5.74
C ILE A 27 -25.78 17.44 4.88
N ASP A 28 -26.98 18.05 4.93
CA ASP A 28 -28.13 17.62 4.13
C ASP A 28 -27.85 17.78 2.62
N THR A 29 -27.18 18.86 2.22
CA THR A 29 -26.73 19.04 0.84
C THR A 29 -25.70 18.01 0.44
N ALA A 30 -24.72 17.73 1.30
CA ALA A 30 -23.69 16.73 1.05
C ALA A 30 -24.27 15.31 0.94
N ARG A 31 -25.28 14.96 1.79
CA ARG A 31 -26.00 13.67 1.71
C ARG A 31 -26.73 13.50 0.38
N ALA A 32 -27.30 14.57 -0.16
CA ALA A 32 -27.98 14.52 -1.46
C ALA A 32 -26.99 14.27 -2.63
N LEU A 33 -25.71 14.57 -2.44
CA LEU A 33 -24.64 14.37 -3.43
C LEU A 33 -23.82 13.10 -3.17
N GLU A 34 -23.96 12.51 -1.99
CA GLU A 34 -23.20 11.32 -1.60
C GLU A 34 -23.48 10.16 -2.56
N GLY A 35 -22.42 9.50 -3.02
CA GLY A 35 -22.51 8.38 -3.96
C GLY A 35 -22.70 8.78 -5.43
N MET A 36 -22.85 10.06 -5.75
CA MET A 36 -22.93 10.50 -7.15
C MET A 36 -21.55 10.45 -7.81
N PRO A 37 -21.45 9.92 -9.04
CA PRO A 37 -20.22 9.98 -9.81
C PRO A 37 -19.82 11.44 -10.07
N ARG A 38 -18.56 11.79 -9.80
CA ARG A 38 -18.05 13.15 -9.99
C ARG A 38 -17.36 13.32 -11.35
N HIS A 39 -16.53 12.37 -11.72
CA HIS A 39 -15.78 12.36 -12.97
C HIS A 39 -15.35 10.93 -13.32
N ALA A 40 -15.10 10.68 -14.59
CA ALA A 40 -14.41 9.49 -15.06
C ALA A 40 -12.90 9.71 -15.05
N SER A 41 -12.14 8.72 -14.64
CA SER A 41 -10.69 8.71 -14.71
C SER A 41 -10.20 7.50 -15.50
N THR A 42 -8.96 7.58 -15.99
CA THR A 42 -8.32 6.46 -16.68
C THR A 42 -7.50 5.65 -15.67
N HIS A 43 -7.66 4.32 -15.68
CA HIS A 43 -6.82 3.44 -14.88
C HIS A 43 -5.39 3.46 -15.41
N ALA A 44 -4.41 3.56 -14.53
CA ALA A 44 -3.00 3.71 -14.91
C ALA A 44 -2.42 2.50 -15.66
N ALA A 45 -2.92 1.29 -15.39
CA ALA A 45 -2.34 0.04 -15.88
C ALA A 45 -3.38 -1.00 -16.35
N GLY A 46 -4.66 -0.80 -16.06
CA GLY A 46 -5.73 -1.75 -16.36
C GLY A 46 -6.16 -1.71 -17.81
N VAL A 47 -6.15 -2.85 -18.47
CA VAL A 47 -6.59 -3.03 -19.86
C VAL A 47 -7.69 -4.09 -19.89
N VAL A 48 -8.80 -3.75 -20.56
CA VAL A 48 -9.89 -4.71 -20.80
C VAL A 48 -9.58 -5.50 -22.08
N ILE A 49 -9.60 -6.82 -21.96
CA ILE A 49 -9.29 -7.74 -23.06
C ILE A 49 -10.54 -8.49 -23.46
N THR A 50 -10.87 -8.51 -24.74
CA THR A 50 -12.07 -9.12 -25.30
C THR A 50 -11.74 -9.87 -26.59
N LYS A 51 -12.59 -10.85 -26.96
CA LYS A 51 -12.43 -11.62 -28.21
C LYS A 51 -12.82 -10.84 -29.47
N ARG A 52 -13.72 -9.87 -29.35
CA ARG A 52 -14.19 -8.95 -30.41
C ARG A 52 -13.91 -7.51 -29.97
N PRO A 53 -14.05 -6.52 -30.84
CA PRO A 53 -13.88 -5.12 -30.42
C PRO A 53 -14.65 -4.79 -29.15
N VAL A 54 -14.01 -4.09 -28.21
CA VAL A 54 -14.58 -3.80 -26.89
C VAL A 54 -15.92 -3.06 -26.98
N VAL A 55 -16.11 -2.27 -28.04
CA VAL A 55 -17.36 -1.54 -28.31
C VAL A 55 -18.58 -2.45 -28.51
N ASP A 56 -18.36 -3.73 -28.87
CA ASP A 56 -19.43 -4.72 -28.99
C ASP A 56 -19.98 -5.17 -27.63
N TYR A 57 -19.26 -4.86 -26.56
CA TYR A 57 -19.61 -5.30 -25.19
C TYR A 57 -20.00 -4.14 -24.30
N VAL A 58 -19.29 -3.01 -24.40
CA VAL A 58 -19.46 -1.86 -23.50
C VAL A 58 -19.31 -0.54 -24.28
N PRO A 59 -20.03 0.50 -23.86
CA PRO A 59 -19.84 1.83 -24.44
C PRO A 59 -18.45 2.36 -24.08
N LEU A 60 -17.87 3.08 -25.03
CA LEU A 60 -16.55 3.71 -24.89
C LEU A 60 -16.68 5.22 -24.82
N SER A 61 -15.73 5.84 -24.15
CA SER A 61 -15.54 7.29 -24.16
C SER A 61 -14.06 7.63 -24.37
N LYS A 62 -13.79 8.89 -24.66
CA LYS A 62 -12.43 9.41 -24.72
C LYS A 62 -12.16 10.25 -23.47
N ASN A 63 -11.09 9.93 -22.77
CA ASN A 63 -10.57 10.72 -21.66
C ASN A 63 -9.18 11.22 -22.07
N ASP A 64 -9.06 12.53 -22.35
CA ASP A 64 -7.95 13.11 -23.07
C ASP A 64 -7.71 12.38 -24.41
N ASP A 65 -6.57 11.76 -24.60
CA ASP A 65 -6.24 10.98 -25.80
C ASP A 65 -6.41 9.46 -25.63
N THR A 66 -6.89 9.00 -24.46
CA THR A 66 -7.06 7.59 -24.16
C THR A 66 -8.52 7.16 -24.30
N VAL A 67 -8.76 6.05 -24.99
CA VAL A 67 -10.09 5.43 -25.07
C VAL A 67 -10.30 4.57 -23.82
N VAL A 68 -11.42 4.78 -23.14
CA VAL A 68 -11.77 4.10 -21.87
C VAL A 68 -13.18 3.52 -21.94
N CYS A 69 -13.42 2.43 -21.20
CA CYS A 69 -14.74 1.91 -20.95
C CYS A 69 -15.54 2.86 -20.05
N GLN A 70 -16.83 3.06 -20.34
CA GLN A 70 -17.68 3.91 -19.51
C GLN A 70 -18.15 3.23 -18.22
N TYR A 71 -18.06 1.89 -18.13
CA TYR A 71 -18.50 1.15 -16.97
C TYR A 71 -17.38 1.02 -15.92
N VAL A 72 -17.78 0.98 -14.65
CA VAL A 72 -16.87 0.72 -13.54
C VAL A 72 -16.39 -0.73 -13.53
N MET A 73 -15.29 -0.99 -12.85
CA MET A 73 -14.63 -2.32 -12.83
C MET A 73 -15.59 -3.45 -12.45
N THR A 74 -16.41 -3.28 -11.42
CA THR A 74 -17.37 -4.30 -10.98
C THR A 74 -18.37 -4.68 -12.07
N THR A 75 -18.88 -3.70 -12.81
CA THR A 75 -19.80 -3.96 -13.93
C THR A 75 -19.10 -4.69 -15.08
N LEU A 76 -17.81 -4.39 -15.35
CA LEU A 76 -17.03 -5.12 -16.36
C LEU A 76 -16.85 -6.60 -15.96
N GLU A 77 -16.59 -6.87 -14.68
CA GLU A 77 -16.49 -8.21 -14.13
C GLU A 77 -17.82 -8.97 -14.19
N GLU A 78 -18.95 -8.33 -13.85
CA GLU A 78 -20.30 -8.89 -13.98
C GLU A 78 -20.64 -9.26 -15.43
N LEU A 79 -20.14 -8.50 -16.40
CA LEU A 79 -20.28 -8.79 -17.83
C LEU A 79 -19.33 -9.91 -18.31
N GLY A 80 -18.51 -10.47 -17.42
CA GLY A 80 -17.55 -11.52 -17.74
C GLY A 80 -16.35 -11.06 -18.56
N LEU A 81 -16.03 -9.75 -18.54
CA LEU A 81 -14.89 -9.20 -19.25
C LEU A 81 -13.61 -9.33 -18.41
N LEU A 82 -12.50 -9.68 -19.06
CA LEU A 82 -11.20 -9.78 -18.41
C LEU A 82 -10.55 -8.39 -18.35
N LYS A 83 -10.30 -7.89 -17.12
CA LYS A 83 -9.42 -6.77 -16.87
C LYS A 83 -8.05 -7.29 -16.46
N MET A 84 -7.02 -6.86 -17.16
CA MET A 84 -5.63 -7.22 -16.86
C MET A 84 -4.83 -5.98 -16.51
N ASP A 85 -4.13 -6.02 -15.38
CA ASP A 85 -3.30 -4.90 -14.93
C ASP A 85 -1.84 -5.15 -15.32
N PHE A 86 -1.32 -4.29 -16.21
CA PHE A 86 0.07 -4.33 -16.64
C PHE A 86 0.89 -3.36 -15.80
N LEU A 87 1.38 -3.85 -14.67
CA LEU A 87 2.14 -3.06 -13.72
C LEU A 87 3.63 -3.11 -14.07
N GLY A 88 4.23 -1.96 -14.27
CA GLY A 88 5.66 -1.80 -14.50
C GLY A 88 6.26 -0.71 -13.62
N LEU A 89 7.56 -0.76 -13.43
CA LEU A 89 8.31 0.20 -12.63
C LEU A 89 9.41 0.84 -13.48
N ARG A 90 9.40 2.16 -13.62
CA ARG A 90 10.48 2.90 -14.29
C ARG A 90 11.83 2.70 -13.61
N ASN A 91 11.85 2.51 -12.30
CA ASN A 91 13.06 2.24 -11.53
C ASN A 91 13.80 0.99 -12.03
N LEU A 92 13.07 -0.04 -12.48
CA LEU A 92 13.71 -1.24 -13.06
C LEU A 92 14.45 -0.91 -14.38
N THR A 93 13.87 -0.05 -15.22
CA THR A 93 14.54 0.43 -16.44
C THR A 93 15.80 1.24 -16.09
N VAL A 94 15.70 2.14 -15.10
CA VAL A 94 16.87 2.93 -14.64
C VAL A 94 17.97 2.02 -14.12
N LEU A 95 17.63 0.98 -13.33
CA LEU A 95 18.59 -0.01 -12.84
C LEU A 95 19.22 -0.81 -13.97
N ASP A 96 18.44 -1.27 -14.95
CA ASP A 96 18.94 -2.00 -16.10
C ASP A 96 19.90 -1.15 -16.95
N ASP A 97 19.56 0.10 -17.19
CA ASP A 97 20.42 1.03 -17.91
C ASP A 97 21.70 1.33 -17.13
N ALA A 98 21.62 1.52 -15.81
CA ALA A 98 22.80 1.69 -14.95
C ALA A 98 23.71 0.46 -14.98
N VAL A 99 23.14 -0.74 -14.95
CA VAL A 99 23.90 -2.00 -15.09
C VAL A 99 24.66 -2.04 -16.43
N LYS A 100 23.99 -1.71 -17.53
CA LYS A 100 24.63 -1.66 -18.86
C LYS A 100 25.80 -0.69 -18.90
N MET A 101 25.64 0.51 -18.32
CA MET A 101 26.71 1.51 -18.23
C MET A 101 27.90 1.01 -17.39
N VAL A 102 27.65 0.31 -16.30
CA VAL A 102 28.72 -0.30 -15.47
C VAL A 102 29.41 -1.42 -16.25
N GLN A 103 28.65 -2.24 -16.98
CA GLN A 103 29.19 -3.35 -17.76
C GLN A 103 30.13 -2.92 -18.91
N GLU A 104 30.07 -1.68 -19.39
CA GLU A 104 31.05 -1.13 -20.32
C GLU A 104 32.48 -1.17 -19.76
N ARG A 105 32.62 -1.06 -18.42
CA ARG A 105 33.92 -1.07 -17.72
C ARG A 105 34.15 -2.36 -16.95
N GLN A 106 33.07 -3.03 -16.51
CA GLN A 106 33.09 -4.25 -15.71
C GLN A 106 32.10 -5.26 -16.31
N PRO A 107 32.46 -5.99 -17.37
CA PRO A 107 31.54 -6.86 -18.13
C PRO A 107 30.85 -7.94 -17.28
N ASP A 108 31.48 -8.37 -16.20
CA ASP A 108 30.96 -9.40 -15.29
C ASP A 108 30.08 -8.87 -14.17
N PHE A 109 29.84 -7.57 -14.12
CA PHE A 109 28.97 -6.98 -13.11
C PHE A 109 27.54 -7.51 -13.25
N ARG A 110 26.91 -7.91 -12.11
CA ARG A 110 25.52 -8.36 -12.02
C ARG A 110 24.88 -7.79 -10.74
N LEU A 111 23.63 -7.39 -10.80
CA LEU A 111 22.86 -6.95 -9.61
C LEU A 111 22.81 -8.03 -8.53
N SER A 112 22.72 -9.31 -8.94
CA SER A 112 22.70 -10.44 -8.01
C SER A 112 24.01 -10.64 -7.22
N HIS A 113 25.07 -9.92 -7.56
CA HIS A 113 26.33 -9.96 -6.83
C HIS A 113 26.49 -8.80 -5.83
N ILE A 114 25.52 -7.89 -5.78
CA ILE A 114 25.52 -6.82 -4.78
C ILE A 114 25.14 -7.45 -3.42
N PRO A 115 25.96 -7.25 -2.37
CA PRO A 115 25.64 -7.76 -1.04
C PRO A 115 24.41 -7.05 -0.47
N GLU A 116 23.56 -7.81 0.25
CA GLU A 116 22.34 -7.27 0.88
C GLU A 116 22.61 -6.81 2.33
N ASP A 117 23.82 -6.95 2.82
CA ASP A 117 24.24 -6.69 4.19
C ASP A 117 25.23 -5.51 4.33
N ASP A 118 25.27 -4.60 3.33
CA ASP A 118 26.16 -3.44 3.35
C ASP A 118 25.80 -2.46 4.49
N PRO A 119 26.66 -2.33 5.51
CA PRO A 119 26.37 -1.52 6.69
C PRO A 119 26.28 -0.01 6.38
N GLU A 120 27.02 0.50 5.39
CA GLU A 120 26.99 1.92 5.03
C GLU A 120 25.62 2.30 4.45
N THR A 121 25.01 1.41 3.68
CA THR A 121 23.65 1.59 3.15
C THR A 121 22.62 1.66 4.28
N TYR A 122 22.69 0.77 5.26
CA TYR A 122 21.74 0.79 6.40
C TYR A 122 21.99 1.99 7.33
N GLU A 123 23.23 2.42 7.50
CA GLU A 123 23.54 3.63 8.24
C GLU A 123 22.97 4.88 7.54
N MET A 124 23.13 4.97 6.23
CA MET A 124 22.57 6.02 5.40
C MET A 124 21.04 6.12 5.55
N LEU A 125 20.34 4.97 5.46
CA LEU A 125 18.88 4.90 5.63
C LEU A 125 18.46 5.26 7.05
N SER A 126 19.19 4.78 8.05
CA SER A 126 18.96 5.07 9.48
C SER A 126 19.18 6.55 9.83
N ALA A 127 20.05 7.23 9.10
CA ALA A 127 20.27 8.67 9.20
C ALA A 127 19.20 9.50 8.46
N GLY A 128 18.23 8.86 7.82
CA GLY A 128 17.16 9.54 7.06
C GLY A 128 17.60 10.09 5.70
N LYS A 129 18.74 9.66 5.18
CA LYS A 129 19.22 10.06 3.85
C LYS A 129 18.56 9.20 2.78
N THR A 130 17.25 9.34 2.61
CA THR A 130 16.41 8.48 1.75
C THR A 130 16.04 9.12 0.41
N SER A 131 16.60 10.28 0.07
CA SER A 131 16.38 10.94 -1.22
C SER A 131 16.89 10.06 -2.37
N GLY A 132 16.05 9.85 -3.38
CA GLY A 132 16.33 8.96 -4.51
C GLY A 132 16.22 7.46 -4.21
N VAL A 133 15.92 7.06 -2.97
CA VAL A 133 15.69 5.66 -2.62
C VAL A 133 14.23 5.31 -2.88
N PHE A 134 13.98 4.43 -3.85
CA PHE A 134 12.63 4.06 -4.26
C PHE A 134 11.74 3.66 -3.07
N GLN A 135 10.53 4.22 -3.03
CA GLN A 135 9.53 4.06 -1.97
C GLN A 135 9.90 4.61 -0.58
N MET A 136 11.14 5.07 -0.36
CA MET A 136 11.59 5.56 0.96
C MET A 136 11.64 7.10 1.08
N GLU A 137 11.29 7.83 0.00
CA GLU A 137 11.52 9.28 -0.12
C GLU A 137 10.52 10.15 0.63
N SER A 138 9.33 9.65 0.96
CA SER A 138 8.34 10.45 1.67
C SER A 138 8.79 10.74 3.11
N ALA A 139 8.46 11.92 3.62
CA ALA A 139 8.81 12.30 5.00
C ALA A 139 8.37 11.26 6.05
N GLY A 140 7.21 10.63 5.83
CA GLY A 140 6.72 9.57 6.71
C GLY A 140 7.58 8.32 6.65
N MET A 141 7.93 7.84 5.45
CA MET A 141 8.84 6.69 5.29
C MET A 141 10.22 6.97 5.85
N THR A 142 10.78 8.17 5.58
CA THR A 142 12.03 8.62 6.19
C THR A 142 11.97 8.55 7.70
N GLY A 143 10.88 9.05 8.30
CA GLY A 143 10.68 8.99 9.75
C GLY A 143 10.65 7.55 10.31
N VAL A 144 10.04 6.62 9.56
CA VAL A 144 10.04 5.18 9.95
C VAL A 144 11.45 4.59 9.84
N CYS A 145 12.20 4.89 8.77
CA CYS A 145 13.60 4.45 8.62
C CYS A 145 14.47 4.93 9.79
N VAL A 146 14.37 6.22 10.15
CA VAL A 146 15.12 6.79 11.28
C VAL A 146 14.73 6.13 12.61
N GLY A 147 13.43 5.89 12.82
CA GLY A 147 12.94 5.27 14.05
C GLY A 147 13.30 3.79 14.17
N LEU A 148 13.19 3.05 13.07
CA LEU A 148 13.42 1.60 13.05
C LEU A 148 14.92 1.27 13.01
N ARG A 149 15.74 2.08 12.37
CA ARG A 149 17.17 1.85 12.12
C ARG A 149 17.40 0.49 11.48
N PRO A 150 17.03 0.35 10.20
CA PRO A 150 17.13 -0.93 9.51
C PRO A 150 18.58 -1.44 9.48
N GLN A 151 18.74 -2.76 9.57
CA GLN A 151 20.02 -3.46 9.57
C GLN A 151 20.01 -4.65 8.60
N SER A 152 18.86 -4.92 7.98
CA SER A 152 18.70 -6.03 7.05
C SER A 152 17.60 -5.75 6.01
N ILE A 153 17.52 -6.57 4.98
CA ILE A 153 16.45 -6.56 3.98
C ILE A 153 15.09 -6.83 4.61
N GLU A 154 15.02 -7.69 5.63
CA GLU A 154 13.80 -7.99 6.37
C GLU A 154 13.24 -6.73 7.04
N ASP A 155 14.11 -5.91 7.60
CA ASP A 155 13.71 -4.62 8.18
C ASP A 155 13.12 -3.68 7.13
N LEU A 156 13.76 -3.58 5.96
CA LEU A 156 13.25 -2.77 4.85
C LEU A 156 11.92 -3.30 4.34
N THR A 157 11.79 -4.61 4.22
CA THR A 157 10.55 -5.27 3.84
C THR A 157 9.43 -4.95 4.84
N ALA A 158 9.73 -5.00 6.14
CA ALA A 158 8.78 -4.65 7.18
C ALA A 158 8.36 -3.17 7.12
N ILE A 159 9.28 -2.23 6.87
CA ILE A 159 8.97 -0.81 6.68
C ILE A 159 7.95 -0.63 5.55
N VAL A 160 8.20 -1.21 4.38
CA VAL A 160 7.31 -1.11 3.21
C VAL A 160 5.96 -1.75 3.48
N ALA A 161 5.93 -2.86 4.22
CA ALA A 161 4.69 -3.56 4.56
C ALA A 161 3.86 -2.82 5.61
N LEU A 162 4.50 -2.17 6.58
CA LEU A 162 3.85 -1.45 7.67
C LEU A 162 3.33 -0.07 7.24
N TYR A 163 4.05 0.63 6.35
CA TYR A 163 3.69 2.00 5.95
C TYR A 163 2.56 2.03 4.92
N ARG A 164 1.39 1.57 5.32
CA ARG A 164 0.12 1.62 4.56
C ARG A 164 -1.07 1.72 5.50
N PRO A 165 -2.22 2.24 5.04
CA PRO A 165 -3.44 2.30 5.86
C PRO A 165 -3.77 0.93 6.47
N GLY A 166 -4.03 0.91 7.79
CA GLY A 166 -4.25 -0.29 8.59
C GLY A 166 -3.02 -0.72 9.38
N PRO A 167 -2.00 -1.33 8.78
CA PRO A 167 -0.79 -1.76 9.49
C PRO A 167 0.02 -0.62 10.12
N MET A 168 -0.13 0.61 9.63
CA MET A 168 0.61 1.80 10.09
C MET A 168 0.49 2.04 11.60
N ASP A 169 -0.64 1.71 12.21
CA ASP A 169 -0.85 1.85 13.66
C ASP A 169 0.07 0.93 14.48
N SER A 170 0.61 -0.11 13.86
CA SER A 170 1.55 -1.05 14.49
C SER A 170 3.01 -0.57 14.48
N ILE A 171 3.34 0.48 13.72
CA ILE A 171 4.73 0.97 13.58
C ILE A 171 5.38 1.31 14.91
N PRO A 172 4.74 2.09 15.83
CA PRO A 172 5.38 2.41 17.10
C PRO A 172 5.70 1.18 17.93
N ARG A 173 4.79 0.19 17.95
CA ARG A 173 5.01 -1.06 18.66
C ARG A 173 6.13 -1.88 18.02
N PHE A 174 6.13 -2.01 16.70
CA PHE A 174 7.15 -2.74 15.96
C PHE A 174 8.55 -2.18 16.25
N ILE A 175 8.71 -0.86 16.15
CA ILE A 175 9.96 -0.16 16.48
C ILE A 175 10.38 -0.42 17.93
N ALA A 176 9.45 -0.23 18.88
CA ALA A 176 9.74 -0.45 20.30
C ALA A 176 10.17 -1.88 20.62
N CYS A 177 9.51 -2.88 20.03
CA CYS A 177 9.83 -4.28 20.22
C CYS A 177 11.13 -4.72 19.52
N LYS A 178 11.45 -4.10 18.36
CA LYS A 178 12.74 -4.34 17.70
C LYS A 178 13.92 -3.86 18.55
N HIS A 179 13.81 -2.67 19.13
CA HIS A 179 14.89 -2.09 19.95
C HIS A 179 14.97 -2.69 21.37
N ASP A 180 13.86 -3.22 21.86
CA ASP A 180 13.76 -3.86 23.17
C ASP A 180 12.94 -5.16 23.07
N PRO A 181 13.60 -6.30 22.84
CA PRO A 181 12.94 -7.62 22.74
C PRO A 181 12.11 -8.00 23.98
N SER A 182 12.40 -7.41 25.14
CA SER A 182 11.62 -7.69 26.38
C SER A 182 10.18 -7.18 26.30
N ARG A 183 9.89 -6.27 25.36
CA ARG A 183 8.55 -5.74 25.08
C ARG A 183 7.70 -6.61 24.17
N VAL A 184 8.30 -7.64 23.56
CA VAL A 184 7.55 -8.54 22.68
C VAL A 184 6.54 -9.33 23.49
N THR A 185 5.29 -9.25 23.10
CA THR A 185 4.20 -9.98 23.73
C THR A 185 3.34 -10.64 22.67
N TYR A 186 2.88 -11.85 22.97
CA TYR A 186 1.98 -12.61 22.10
C TYR A 186 0.62 -12.74 22.79
N LYS A 187 -0.47 -12.60 22.02
CA LYS A 187 -1.83 -12.81 22.54
C LYS A 187 -2.08 -14.27 22.97
N HIS A 188 -1.33 -15.21 22.40
CA HIS A 188 -1.33 -16.62 22.74
C HIS A 188 0.06 -17.21 22.47
N PRO A 189 0.57 -18.16 23.29
CA PRO A 189 1.89 -18.75 23.09
C PRO A 189 2.10 -19.39 21.71
N SER A 190 1.06 -19.98 21.12
CA SER A 190 1.12 -20.55 19.75
C SER A 190 1.45 -19.55 18.66
N LEU A 191 1.37 -18.25 18.94
CA LEU A 191 1.69 -17.20 17.95
C LEU A 191 3.19 -16.88 17.91
N GLU A 192 3.95 -17.26 18.94
CA GLU A 192 5.38 -16.99 19.00
C GLU A 192 6.16 -17.57 17.82
N PRO A 193 5.99 -18.84 17.43
CA PRO A 193 6.70 -19.41 16.28
C PRO A 193 6.39 -18.69 14.95
N ILE A 194 5.20 -18.07 14.84
CA ILE A 194 4.75 -17.39 13.64
C ILE A 194 5.21 -15.92 13.63
N LEU A 195 5.06 -15.23 14.76
CA LEU A 195 5.22 -13.77 14.86
C LEU A 195 6.56 -13.33 15.45
N SER A 196 7.46 -14.25 15.79
CA SER A 196 8.78 -13.91 16.34
C SER A 196 9.61 -13.08 15.36
N ILE A 197 9.53 -13.36 14.06
CA ILE A 197 10.22 -12.63 13.00
C ILE A 197 9.74 -11.17 12.83
N THR A 198 8.56 -10.85 13.36
CA THR A 198 7.95 -9.51 13.29
C THR A 198 7.68 -8.93 14.68
N TYR A 199 8.44 -9.39 15.69
CA TYR A 199 8.37 -8.87 17.07
C TYR A 199 6.95 -8.90 17.66
N GLY A 200 6.17 -9.93 17.35
CA GLY A 200 4.79 -10.10 17.82
C GLY A 200 3.75 -9.25 17.08
N CYS A 201 4.11 -8.63 15.96
CA CYS A 201 3.19 -7.85 15.12
C CYS A 201 2.74 -8.66 13.90
N ILE A 202 1.47 -8.52 13.52
CA ILE A 202 0.98 -9.08 12.25
C ILE A 202 1.27 -8.03 11.17
N VAL A 203 2.29 -8.31 10.35
CA VAL A 203 2.79 -7.39 9.31
C VAL A 203 2.41 -7.89 7.92
N TYR A 204 2.57 -9.20 7.68
CA TYR A 204 2.42 -9.81 6.37
C TYR A 204 1.13 -10.63 6.26
N GLN A 205 0.60 -10.71 5.05
CA GLN A 205 -0.58 -11.52 4.76
C GLN A 205 -0.31 -13.02 5.03
N GLU A 206 0.90 -13.48 4.75
CA GLU A 206 1.36 -14.84 5.01
C GLU A 206 1.28 -15.20 6.50
N LEU A 207 1.57 -14.26 7.39
CA LEU A 207 1.43 -14.48 8.84
C LEU A 207 -0.03 -14.71 9.24
N VAL A 208 -0.96 -13.98 8.62
CA VAL A 208 -2.39 -14.21 8.82
C VAL A 208 -2.78 -15.61 8.35
N MET A 209 -2.33 -16.02 7.17
CA MET A 209 -2.59 -17.37 6.65
C MET A 209 -2.04 -18.46 7.57
N GLN A 210 -0.80 -18.31 8.05
CA GLN A 210 -0.18 -19.24 8.98
C GLN A 210 -0.94 -19.32 10.32
N ILE A 211 -1.43 -18.19 10.84
CA ILE A 211 -2.25 -18.15 12.05
C ILE A 211 -3.53 -18.97 11.84
N PHE A 212 -4.24 -18.78 10.73
CA PHE A 212 -5.43 -19.57 10.42
C PHE A 212 -5.13 -21.06 10.27
N GLN A 213 -4.05 -21.42 9.59
CA GLN A 213 -3.64 -22.81 9.42
C GLN A 213 -3.30 -23.47 10.77
N GLN A 214 -2.51 -22.82 11.61
CA GLN A 214 -2.03 -23.43 12.86
C GLN A 214 -3.07 -23.41 13.99
N LEU A 215 -3.90 -22.35 14.07
CA LEU A 215 -4.87 -22.22 15.18
C LEU A 215 -6.25 -22.77 14.82
N ALA A 216 -6.67 -22.68 13.57
CA ALA A 216 -8.01 -23.10 13.15
C ALA A 216 -8.00 -24.38 12.29
N GLY A 217 -6.84 -24.89 11.89
CA GLY A 217 -6.72 -26.15 11.15
C GLY A 217 -7.13 -26.07 9.67
N TYR A 218 -7.04 -24.88 9.08
CA TYR A 218 -7.32 -24.67 7.64
C TYR A 218 -6.24 -25.28 6.75
#